data_b8b2070f4963738eeb080b3b3e97e5b9
#
_entry.id   b8b2070f4963738eeb080b3b3e97e5b9
#
_cell.length_a   1.000
_cell.length_b   1.000
_cell.length_c   1.000
_cell.angle_alpha   90.00
_cell.angle_beta   90.00
_cell.angle_gamma   90.00
#
_symmetry.space_group_name_H-M   'P 1'
#
loop_
_entity.id
_entity.type
_entity.pdbx_description
1 polymer ?
#
loop_
_entity_poly.entity_id
_entity_poly.type
_entity_poly.pdbx_seq_one_letter_code
_entity_poly.pdbx_strand_id
1 'polypeptide(L)'
;PRQQILPIFLAQNDPPRQDRPVGDDVIDAEYPVTKQLTDVYEKFGNGVVGVQEVPREDVPKYCTLDVTPLEKNVMQVHDMLEKPSLSEIMSCYSILGRVVMPPEIFGIIENTPPVNGEVGFTAAMNTLAKQGRLNAVDFIGNRFDMGNKLGILKANCEMGLRHPELKDDFKAYLKELVSKL
;
A
#
# COMPACT_ATOMS: atom_id res chain seq x y z
N PRO A 1 -12.71 11.51 -25.18
CA PRO A 1 -11.30 11.56 -24.91
C PRO A 1 -11.04 10.65 -23.71
N ARG A 2 -10.31 9.53 -23.95
CA ARG A 2 -9.88 8.66 -22.86
C ARG A 2 -8.87 9.47 -22.03
N GLN A 3 -9.22 9.81 -20.79
CA GLN A 3 -8.25 10.32 -19.83
C GLN A 3 -7.14 9.27 -19.70
N GLN A 4 -5.91 9.67 -19.95
CA GLN A 4 -4.76 8.81 -19.77
C GLN A 4 -4.65 8.49 -18.27
N ILE A 5 -4.96 7.23 -17.92
CA ILE A 5 -4.71 6.68 -16.60
C ILE A 5 -3.19 6.46 -16.54
N LEU A 6 -2.50 7.35 -15.86
CA LEU A 6 -1.10 7.12 -15.49
C LEU A 6 -1.12 6.41 -14.12
N PRO A 7 -0.75 5.12 -14.06
CA PRO A 7 -0.43 4.53 -12.78
C PRO A 7 0.82 5.25 -12.26
N ILE A 8 0.64 6.05 -11.21
CA ILE A 8 1.78 6.68 -10.55
C ILE A 8 2.49 5.60 -9.74
N PHE A 9 3.43 4.92 -10.38
CA PHE A 9 4.55 4.38 -9.64
C PHE A 9 5.36 5.60 -9.23
N LEU A 10 5.27 6.02 -7.98
CA LEU A 10 6.25 6.93 -7.40
C LEU A 10 7.58 6.18 -7.33
N ALA A 11 8.25 6.07 -8.47
CA ALA A 11 9.69 5.90 -8.49
C ALA A 11 10.24 7.21 -7.97
N GLN A 12 10.59 7.25 -6.69
CA GLN A 12 11.30 8.38 -6.12
C GLN A 12 12.67 8.45 -6.80
N ASN A 13 12.83 9.39 -7.73
CA ASN A 13 14.13 9.81 -8.27
C ASN A 13 14.82 10.76 -7.29
N ASP A 14 14.78 10.44 -5.99
CA ASP A 14 15.67 11.09 -5.03
C ASP A 14 16.98 10.30 -4.92
N PRO A 15 18.14 10.98 -4.80
CA PRO A 15 19.41 10.29 -4.56
C PRO A 15 19.29 9.44 -3.28
N PRO A 16 19.91 8.25 -3.24
CA PRO A 16 19.72 7.30 -2.15
C PRO A 16 20.15 7.92 -0.82
N ARG A 17 19.19 8.34 -0.01
CA ARG A 17 19.40 8.56 1.41
C ARG A 17 19.45 7.19 2.06
N GLN A 18 20.58 6.89 2.72
CA GLN A 18 20.89 5.56 3.28
C GLN A 18 20.01 5.12 4.46
N ASP A 19 18.98 5.89 4.82
CA ASP A 19 18.21 5.74 6.05
C ASP A 19 16.69 5.64 5.88
N ARG A 20 16.18 5.53 4.63
CA ARG A 20 14.74 5.32 4.39
C ARG A 20 14.49 4.03 3.62
N PRO A 21 13.69 3.11 4.18
CA PRO A 21 13.12 2.05 3.37
C PRO A 21 12.17 2.70 2.36
N VAL A 22 12.51 2.61 1.09
CA VAL A 22 11.55 2.80 0.00
C VAL A 22 10.45 1.76 0.23
N GLY A 23 9.19 2.14 0.14
CA GLY A 23 8.06 1.24 0.39
C GLY A 23 7.97 0.15 -0.68
N ASP A 24 8.84 -0.85 -0.58
CA ASP A 24 9.04 -1.92 -1.56
C ASP A 24 8.23 -3.15 -1.18
N ASP A 25 6.93 -2.97 -0.93
CA ASP A 25 6.04 -4.10 -0.66
C ASP A 25 5.94 -5.02 -1.87
N VAL A 26 6.18 -6.30 -1.67
CA VAL A 26 5.83 -7.34 -2.61
C VAL A 26 4.43 -7.84 -2.25
N ILE A 27 3.54 -7.86 -3.25
CA ILE A 27 2.19 -8.37 -3.05
C ILE A 27 1.97 -9.52 -4.04
N ASP A 28 1.69 -10.69 -3.48
CA ASP A 28 1.34 -11.88 -4.23
C ASP A 28 -0.18 -12.00 -4.31
N ALA A 29 -0.74 -11.90 -5.50
CA ALA A 29 -2.17 -11.92 -5.74
C ALA A 29 -2.46 -12.56 -7.11
N GLU A 30 -3.48 -13.39 -7.20
CA GLU A 30 -3.95 -13.98 -8.47
C GLU A 30 -4.40 -12.88 -9.44
N TYR A 31 -5.15 -11.89 -8.93
CA TYR A 31 -5.55 -10.70 -9.67
C TYR A 31 -4.70 -9.52 -9.19
N PRO A 32 -3.84 -8.94 -10.05
CA PRO A 32 -2.86 -7.95 -9.62
C PRO A 32 -3.49 -6.77 -8.86
N VAL A 33 -2.92 -6.42 -7.70
CA VAL A 33 -3.50 -5.37 -6.83
C VAL A 33 -3.65 -4.04 -7.56
N THR A 34 -2.67 -3.63 -8.37
CA THR A 34 -2.80 -2.42 -9.19
C THR A 34 -4.05 -2.47 -10.07
N LYS A 35 -4.40 -3.65 -10.61
CA LYS A 35 -5.61 -3.82 -11.42
C LYS A 35 -6.88 -3.75 -10.58
N GLN A 36 -6.87 -4.33 -9.35
CA GLN A 36 -8.00 -4.18 -8.41
C GLN A 36 -8.28 -2.70 -8.13
N LEU A 37 -7.25 -1.89 -7.89
CA LEU A 37 -7.40 -0.46 -7.65
C LEU A 37 -7.85 0.30 -8.91
N THR A 38 -7.29 -0.06 -10.07
CA THR A 38 -7.63 0.60 -11.36
C THR A 38 -9.09 0.36 -11.72
N ASP A 39 -9.64 -0.83 -11.48
CA ASP A 39 -11.05 -1.13 -11.74
C ASP A 39 -11.98 -0.25 -10.90
N VAL A 40 -11.61 0.00 -9.63
CA VAL A 40 -12.35 0.91 -8.75
C VAL A 40 -12.20 2.36 -9.20
N TYR A 41 -10.99 2.76 -9.63
CA TYR A 41 -10.77 4.09 -10.20
C TYR A 41 -11.62 4.33 -11.45
N GLU A 42 -11.66 3.37 -12.38
CA GLU A 42 -12.46 3.46 -13.59
C GLU A 42 -13.96 3.55 -13.29
N LYS A 43 -14.41 2.87 -12.23
CA LYS A 43 -15.82 2.85 -11.82
C LYS A 43 -16.27 4.14 -11.14
N PHE A 44 -15.49 4.67 -10.22
CA PHE A 44 -15.88 5.78 -9.35
C PHE A 44 -15.29 7.13 -9.76
N GLY A 45 -14.21 7.16 -10.54
CA GLY A 45 -13.51 8.38 -10.95
C GLY A 45 -12.73 9.08 -9.81
N ASN A 46 -12.62 8.45 -8.65
CA ASN A 46 -11.94 8.97 -7.48
C ASN A 46 -10.52 8.39 -7.35
N GLY A 47 -9.62 9.08 -6.64
CA GLY A 47 -8.37 8.48 -6.20
C GLY A 47 -8.63 7.19 -5.42
N VAL A 48 -7.74 6.22 -5.53
CA VAL A 48 -7.90 4.91 -4.87
C VAL A 48 -6.61 4.54 -4.14
N VAL A 49 -6.74 4.15 -2.87
CA VAL A 49 -5.66 3.61 -2.06
C VAL A 49 -5.90 2.13 -1.77
N GLY A 50 -4.85 1.32 -1.87
CA GLY A 50 -4.90 -0.07 -1.45
C GLY A 50 -4.66 -0.16 0.06
N VAL A 51 -5.57 -0.81 0.75
CA VAL A 51 -5.51 -0.99 2.21
C VAL A 51 -5.63 -2.45 2.59
N GLN A 52 -5.18 -2.78 3.79
CA GLN A 52 -5.53 -4.02 4.51
C GLN A 52 -5.68 -3.70 6.00
N GLU A 53 -6.43 -4.55 6.68
CA GLU A 53 -6.48 -4.50 8.14
C GLU A 53 -5.15 -4.96 8.72
N VAL A 54 -4.61 -4.17 9.66
CA VAL A 54 -3.40 -4.51 10.43
C VAL A 54 -3.73 -4.58 11.92
N PRO A 55 -2.96 -5.32 12.72
CA PRO A 55 -3.11 -5.29 14.18
C PRO A 55 -3.08 -3.85 14.70
N ARG A 56 -3.94 -3.54 15.66
CA ARG A 56 -4.08 -2.17 16.19
C ARG A 56 -2.76 -1.57 16.70
N GLU A 57 -1.90 -2.42 17.28
CA GLU A 57 -0.57 -2.04 17.76
C GLU A 57 0.42 -1.71 16.62
N ASP A 58 0.11 -2.14 15.39
CA ASP A 58 0.94 -1.87 14.20
C ASP A 58 0.49 -0.63 13.43
N VAL A 59 -0.74 -0.16 13.62
CA VAL A 59 -1.27 1.04 12.93
C VAL A 59 -0.36 2.27 13.06
N PRO A 60 0.28 2.55 14.23
CA PRO A 60 1.23 3.67 14.38
C PRO A 60 2.46 3.62 13.47
N LYS A 61 2.75 2.47 12.83
CA LYS A 61 3.85 2.33 11.85
C LYS A 61 3.45 2.84 10.46
N TYR A 62 2.15 2.96 10.21
CA TYR A 62 1.54 3.28 8.91
C TYR A 62 0.67 4.54 9.02
N CYS A 63 -0.52 4.46 8.48
CA CYS A 63 -1.56 5.48 8.62
C CYS A 63 -2.86 4.83 9.12
N THR A 64 -3.77 5.65 9.64
CA THR A 64 -5.15 5.26 9.93
C THR A 64 -6.11 6.03 9.02
N LEU A 65 -7.25 5.44 8.70
CA LEU A 65 -8.26 6.02 7.83
C LEU A 65 -9.62 6.03 8.52
N ASP A 66 -10.37 7.14 8.35
CA ASP A 66 -11.81 7.18 8.60
C ASP A 66 -12.52 6.76 7.31
N VAL A 67 -13.27 5.66 7.37
CA VAL A 67 -13.86 5.03 6.18
C VAL A 67 -15.31 4.63 6.40
N THR A 68 -16.11 4.69 5.33
CA THR A 68 -17.46 4.09 5.28
C THR A 68 -17.57 3.13 4.10
N PRO A 69 -18.19 1.95 4.29
CA PRO A 69 -18.37 0.98 3.21
C PRO A 69 -19.19 1.55 2.04
N LEU A 70 -18.73 1.30 0.80
CA LEU A 70 -19.49 1.55 -0.43
C LEU A 70 -19.94 0.24 -1.08
N GLU A 71 -19.04 -0.73 -1.16
CA GLU A 71 -19.24 -2.05 -1.74
C GLU A 71 -18.51 -3.11 -0.89
N LYS A 72 -18.49 -4.37 -1.34
CA LYS A 72 -17.93 -5.50 -0.58
C LYS A 72 -16.54 -5.26 0.00
N ASN A 73 -15.63 -4.69 -0.81
CA ASN A 73 -14.23 -4.42 -0.42
C ASN A 73 -13.79 -3.00 -0.80
N VAL A 74 -14.75 -2.12 -1.06
CA VAL A 74 -14.51 -0.71 -1.43
C VAL A 74 -15.14 0.19 -0.40
N MET A 75 -14.40 1.18 0.06
CA MET A 75 -14.81 2.14 1.08
C MET A 75 -14.57 3.56 0.60
N GLN A 76 -15.42 4.49 1.04
CA GLN A 76 -15.15 5.93 0.93
C GLN A 76 -14.20 6.32 2.06
N VAL A 77 -13.15 7.06 1.74
CA VAL A 77 -12.26 7.65 2.74
C VAL A 77 -12.69 9.08 3.04
N HIS A 78 -12.81 9.44 4.32
CA HIS A 78 -13.20 10.77 4.79
C HIS A 78 -12.03 11.54 5.38
N ASP A 79 -11.17 10.85 6.12
CA ASP A 79 -9.97 11.44 6.72
C ASP A 79 -8.87 10.38 6.81
N MET A 80 -7.63 10.83 6.96
CA MET A 80 -6.49 9.97 7.13
C MET A 80 -5.39 10.68 7.91
N LEU A 81 -4.70 9.92 8.75
CA LEU A 81 -3.63 10.41 9.60
C LEU A 81 -2.41 9.49 9.52
N GLU A 82 -1.27 10.08 9.15
CA GLU A 82 0.02 9.39 9.10
C GLU A 82 0.58 9.19 10.51
N LYS A 83 1.04 7.96 10.80
CA LYS A 83 1.69 7.58 12.06
C LYS A 83 0.93 8.07 13.31
N PRO A 84 -0.36 7.68 13.45
CA PRO A 84 -1.18 8.11 14.57
C PRO A 84 -0.63 7.56 15.89
N SER A 85 -0.92 8.25 16.98
CA SER A 85 -0.87 7.64 18.31
C SER A 85 -1.99 6.60 18.47
N LEU A 86 -1.89 5.71 19.46
CA LEU A 86 -2.94 4.69 19.68
C LEU A 86 -4.32 5.29 19.97
N SER A 87 -4.38 6.52 20.51
CA SER A 87 -5.64 7.23 20.80
C SER A 87 -6.26 7.90 19.56
N GLU A 88 -5.48 8.10 18.49
CA GLU A 88 -5.92 8.74 17.25
C GLU A 88 -6.32 7.74 16.16
N ILE A 89 -6.24 6.44 16.45
CA ILE A 89 -6.62 5.40 15.50
C ILE A 89 -8.13 5.45 15.22
N MET A 90 -8.48 5.79 13.97
CA MET A 90 -9.84 5.85 13.46
C MET A 90 -10.34 4.47 13.02
N SER A 91 -9.48 3.69 12.34
CA SER A 91 -9.72 2.29 11.97
C SER A 91 -8.41 1.53 11.93
N CYS A 92 -8.47 0.19 11.83
CA CYS A 92 -7.30 -0.66 11.63
C CYS A 92 -6.89 -0.82 10.16
N TYR A 93 -7.60 -0.19 9.23
CA TYR A 93 -7.17 -0.14 7.83
C TYR A 93 -5.98 0.80 7.68
N SER A 94 -4.94 0.29 7.01
CA SER A 94 -3.72 1.05 6.71
C SER A 94 -3.40 0.98 5.22
N ILE A 95 -2.89 2.07 4.65
CA ILE A 95 -2.43 2.08 3.25
C ILE A 95 -1.14 1.29 3.15
N LEU A 96 -1.12 0.32 2.24
CA LEU A 96 -0.02 -0.62 2.07
C LEU A 96 0.52 -0.57 0.63
N GLY A 97 1.18 0.53 0.30
CA GLY A 97 2.12 0.64 -0.81
C GLY A 97 1.55 0.76 -2.23
N ARG A 98 0.23 0.68 -2.46
CA ARG A 98 -0.35 0.83 -3.81
C ARG A 98 -1.45 1.87 -3.82
N VAL A 99 -1.34 2.79 -4.80
CA VAL A 99 -2.33 3.85 -5.00
C VAL A 99 -2.54 4.10 -6.49
N VAL A 100 -3.74 4.54 -6.85
CA VAL A 100 -4.10 5.06 -8.17
C VAL A 100 -4.72 6.43 -7.96
N MET A 101 -4.09 7.48 -8.50
CA MET A 101 -4.51 8.85 -8.25
C MET A 101 -4.90 9.55 -9.54
N PRO A 102 -5.87 10.48 -9.48
CA PRO A 102 -6.20 11.32 -10.61
C PRO A 102 -5.07 12.35 -10.85
N PRO A 103 -4.88 12.85 -12.08
CA PRO A 103 -3.78 13.76 -12.44
C PRO A 103 -3.69 15.03 -11.59
N GLU A 104 -4.82 15.52 -11.08
CA GLU A 104 -4.88 16.72 -10.21
C GLU A 104 -4.11 16.54 -8.88
N ILE A 105 -3.75 15.32 -8.50
CA ILE A 105 -2.93 15.08 -7.29
C ILE A 105 -1.61 15.84 -7.34
N PHE A 106 -1.02 16.03 -8.52
CA PHE A 106 0.22 16.79 -8.68
C PHE A 106 0.06 18.24 -8.25
N GLY A 107 -1.03 18.91 -8.70
CA GLY A 107 -1.32 20.27 -8.27
C GLY A 107 -1.64 20.36 -6.77
N ILE A 108 -2.23 19.33 -6.18
CA ILE A 108 -2.46 19.26 -4.74
C ILE A 108 -1.12 19.14 -4.00
N ILE A 109 -0.22 18.27 -4.46
CA ILE A 109 1.12 18.09 -3.87
C ILE A 109 1.90 19.41 -3.89
N GLU A 110 1.92 20.11 -5.04
CA GLU A 110 2.61 21.40 -5.19
C GLU A 110 2.11 22.47 -4.19
N ASN A 111 0.83 22.43 -3.82
CA ASN A 111 0.21 23.35 -2.89
C ASN A 111 0.11 22.81 -1.46
N THR A 112 0.58 21.59 -1.18
CA THR A 112 0.58 21.00 0.17
C THR A 112 1.76 21.55 0.97
N PRO A 113 1.54 22.21 2.11
CA PRO A 113 2.63 22.73 2.94
C PRO A 113 3.55 21.60 3.40
N PRO A 114 4.87 21.80 3.32
CA PRO A 114 5.81 20.81 3.85
C PRO A 114 5.74 20.76 5.38
N VAL A 115 5.81 19.56 5.93
CA VAL A 115 5.95 19.31 7.37
C VAL A 115 7.38 18.80 7.60
N ASN A 116 8.15 19.46 8.45
CA ASN A 116 9.57 19.14 8.69
C ASN A 116 10.45 19.13 7.40
N GLY A 117 10.09 19.99 6.43
CA GLY A 117 10.81 20.10 5.16
C GLY A 117 10.42 19.05 4.10
N GLU A 118 9.44 18.22 4.37
CA GLU A 118 8.93 17.21 3.43
C GLU A 118 7.45 17.42 3.13
N VAL A 119 7.08 17.31 1.85
CA VAL A 119 5.69 17.28 1.44
C VAL A 119 5.19 15.84 1.63
N GLY A 120 4.35 15.63 2.63
CA GLY A 120 3.76 14.32 2.91
C GLY A 120 2.72 13.94 1.86
N PHE A 121 2.95 12.82 1.15
CA PHE A 121 1.97 12.33 0.18
C PHE A 121 0.62 12.01 0.81
N THR A 122 0.63 11.49 2.05
CA THR A 122 -0.58 11.24 2.84
C THR A 122 -1.39 12.52 3.04
N ALA A 123 -0.74 13.68 3.28
CA ALA A 123 -1.44 14.96 3.42
C ALA A 123 -2.12 15.40 2.12
N ALA A 124 -1.47 15.18 0.97
CA ALA A 124 -2.06 15.46 -0.34
C ALA A 124 -3.27 14.55 -0.62
N MET A 125 -3.15 13.24 -0.36
CA MET A 125 -4.27 12.30 -0.48
C MET A 125 -5.42 12.66 0.47
N ASN A 126 -5.12 13.14 1.68
CA ASN A 126 -6.14 13.57 2.64
C ASN A 126 -6.95 14.77 2.13
N THR A 127 -6.36 15.63 1.30
CA THR A 127 -7.12 16.70 0.61
C THR A 127 -8.20 16.11 -0.30
N LEU A 128 -7.90 15.04 -1.05
CA LEU A 128 -8.91 14.34 -1.86
C LEU A 128 -9.95 13.64 -0.98
N ALA A 129 -9.53 13.03 0.14
CA ALA A 129 -10.44 12.39 1.08
C ALA A 129 -11.50 13.38 1.61
N LYS A 130 -11.06 14.54 2.07
CA LYS A 130 -11.94 15.61 2.58
C LYS A 130 -12.88 16.20 1.52
N GLN A 131 -12.54 16.05 0.24
CA GLN A 131 -13.40 16.42 -0.88
C GLN A 131 -14.37 15.31 -1.30
N GLY A 132 -14.37 14.15 -0.62
CA GLY A 132 -15.15 12.98 -0.99
C GLY A 132 -14.64 12.28 -2.27
N ARG A 133 -13.37 12.47 -2.63
CA ARG A 133 -12.77 12.04 -3.90
C ARG A 133 -11.65 11.01 -3.69
N LEU A 134 -11.69 10.28 -2.59
CA LEU A 134 -10.75 9.20 -2.30
C LEU A 134 -11.49 7.95 -1.85
N ASN A 135 -11.20 6.83 -2.47
CA ASN A 135 -11.70 5.51 -2.09
C ASN A 135 -10.57 4.64 -1.56
N ALA A 136 -10.89 3.68 -0.73
CA ALA A 136 -9.99 2.62 -0.29
C ALA A 136 -10.47 1.28 -0.84
N VAL A 137 -9.54 0.43 -1.23
CA VAL A 137 -9.80 -0.97 -1.62
C VAL A 137 -9.07 -1.88 -0.63
N ASP A 138 -9.83 -2.67 0.12
CA ASP A 138 -9.29 -3.78 0.87
C ASP A 138 -8.91 -4.88 -0.13
N PHE A 139 -7.66 -4.84 -0.58
CA PHE A 139 -7.20 -5.65 -1.69
C PHE A 139 -7.01 -7.12 -1.28
N ILE A 140 -7.27 -8.00 -2.23
CA ILE A 140 -7.05 -9.44 -2.08
C ILE A 140 -5.63 -9.76 -2.53
N GLY A 141 -4.80 -10.27 -1.61
CA GLY A 141 -3.42 -10.65 -1.87
C GLY A 141 -2.60 -10.77 -0.58
N ASN A 142 -1.50 -11.52 -0.66
CA ASN A 142 -0.55 -11.66 0.43
C ASN A 142 0.53 -10.60 0.31
N ARG A 143 0.59 -9.68 1.28
CA ARG A 143 1.62 -8.64 1.33
C ARG A 143 2.83 -9.12 2.11
N PHE A 144 4.01 -8.85 1.57
CA PHE A 144 5.29 -9.00 2.24
C PHE A 144 5.94 -7.62 2.38
N ASP A 145 6.13 -7.18 3.61
CA ASP A 145 6.82 -5.93 3.94
C ASP A 145 8.33 -6.14 3.73
N MET A 146 8.86 -5.60 2.64
CA MET A 146 10.29 -5.71 2.29
C MET A 146 11.16 -4.73 3.08
N GLY A 147 10.60 -3.77 3.79
CA GLY A 147 11.29 -2.95 4.79
C GLY A 147 11.63 -3.72 6.06
N ASN A 148 11.03 -4.90 6.25
CA ASN A 148 11.24 -5.77 7.40
C ASN A 148 12.07 -7.01 7.01
N LYS A 149 13.15 -7.30 7.75
CA LYS A 149 14.04 -8.46 7.48
C LYS A 149 13.28 -9.79 7.46
N LEU A 150 12.33 -9.99 8.36
CA LEU A 150 11.49 -11.18 8.37
C LEU A 150 10.55 -11.24 7.17
N GLY A 151 10.01 -10.09 6.74
CA GLY A 151 9.19 -9.96 5.53
C GLY A 151 9.95 -10.40 4.28
N ILE A 152 11.20 -9.96 4.13
CA ILE A 152 12.10 -10.39 3.03
C ILE A 152 12.28 -11.91 3.04
N LEU A 153 12.56 -12.50 4.19
CA LEU A 153 12.75 -13.95 4.30
C LEU A 153 11.47 -14.73 3.96
N LYS A 154 10.33 -14.27 4.45
CA LYS A 154 9.02 -14.87 4.13
C LYS A 154 8.74 -14.80 2.63
N ALA A 155 8.91 -13.63 2.00
CA ALA A 155 8.72 -13.44 0.57
C ALA A 155 9.62 -14.41 -0.24
N ASN A 156 10.92 -14.46 0.08
CA ASN A 156 11.84 -15.35 -0.62
C ASN A 156 11.44 -16.83 -0.48
N CYS A 157 11.04 -17.26 0.72
CA CYS A 157 10.60 -18.65 0.94
C CYS A 157 9.36 -18.97 0.11
N GLU A 158 8.33 -18.14 0.15
CA GLU A 158 7.08 -18.41 -0.58
C GLU A 158 7.25 -18.32 -2.09
N MET A 159 7.99 -17.33 -2.58
CA MET A 159 8.30 -17.21 -4.02
C MET A 159 9.18 -18.37 -4.50
N GLY A 160 10.17 -18.79 -3.71
CA GLY A 160 11.02 -19.94 -4.03
C GLY A 160 10.22 -21.25 -4.13
N LEU A 161 9.25 -21.47 -3.24
CA LEU A 161 8.38 -22.65 -3.27
C LEU A 161 7.41 -22.69 -4.46
N ARG A 162 7.20 -21.57 -5.14
CA ARG A 162 6.35 -21.46 -6.34
C ARG A 162 7.13 -21.34 -7.64
N HIS A 163 8.45 -21.14 -7.55
CA HIS A 163 9.30 -20.97 -8.73
C HIS A 163 9.29 -22.23 -9.60
N PRO A 164 8.96 -22.14 -10.89
CA PRO A 164 8.80 -23.34 -11.75
C PRO A 164 9.98 -24.29 -11.75
N GLU A 165 11.20 -23.76 -11.71
CA GLU A 165 12.46 -24.54 -11.81
C GLU A 165 13.01 -24.95 -10.46
N LEU A 166 12.70 -24.21 -9.37
CA LEU A 166 13.38 -24.37 -8.08
C LEU A 166 12.49 -25.00 -6.99
N LYS A 167 11.18 -25.02 -7.18
CA LYS A 167 10.21 -25.38 -6.13
C LYS A 167 10.49 -26.71 -5.44
N ASP A 168 10.88 -27.74 -6.21
CA ASP A 168 11.04 -29.09 -5.66
C ASP A 168 12.34 -29.22 -4.88
N ASP A 169 13.45 -28.71 -5.41
CA ASP A 169 14.76 -28.68 -4.73
C ASP A 169 14.71 -27.79 -3.48
N PHE A 170 14.09 -26.63 -3.61
CA PHE A 170 13.95 -25.70 -2.48
C PHE A 170 13.05 -26.27 -1.37
N LYS A 171 11.97 -26.97 -1.73
CA LYS A 171 11.13 -27.67 -0.77
C LYS A 171 11.87 -28.79 -0.03
N ALA A 172 12.71 -29.55 -0.76
CA ALA A 172 13.54 -30.60 -0.16
C ALA A 172 14.55 -29.98 0.82
N TYR A 173 15.25 -28.93 0.41
CA TYR A 173 16.18 -28.19 1.25
C TYR A 173 15.54 -27.65 2.55
N LEU A 174 14.36 -27.01 2.44
CA LEU A 174 13.66 -26.48 3.62
C LEU A 174 13.25 -27.58 4.59
N LYS A 175 12.80 -28.77 4.10
CA LYS A 175 12.47 -29.91 4.96
C LYS A 175 13.71 -30.41 5.71
N GLU A 176 14.84 -30.52 5.00
CA GLU A 176 16.11 -30.91 5.63
C GLU A 176 16.56 -29.88 6.67
N LEU A 177 16.45 -28.58 6.35
CA LEU A 177 16.84 -27.51 7.28
C LEU A 177 16.00 -27.55 8.56
N VAL A 178 14.67 -27.64 8.43
CA VAL A 178 13.76 -27.70 9.60
C VAL A 178 13.99 -28.95 10.44
N SER A 179 14.39 -30.08 9.84
CA SER A 179 14.68 -31.31 10.60
C SER A 179 15.92 -31.22 11.47
N LYS A 180 16.75 -30.19 11.31
CA LYS A 180 17.97 -29.92 12.08
C LYS A 180 17.76 -28.90 13.21
N LEU A 181 16.58 -28.30 13.33
CA LEU A 181 16.21 -27.37 14.40
C LEU A 181 15.60 -28.07 15.59
#